data_b576447ec40ea5898962602f9ef198ea
#
_entry.id   b576447ec40ea5898962602f9ef198ea
#
_cell.length_a   1.000
_cell.length_b   1.000
_cell.length_c   1.000
_cell.angle_alpha   90.00
_cell.angle_beta   90.00
_cell.angle_gamma   90.00
#
_symmetry.space_group_name_H-M   'P 1'
#
loop_
_entity.id
_entity.type
_entity.pdbx_description
1 polymer ?
#
loop_
_entity_poly.entity_id
_entity_poly.type
_entity_poly.pdbx_seq_one_letter_code
_entity_poly.pdbx_strand_id
1 'polypeptide(L)'
;MNRFAELLDRLVLTPSRNGKLTLLSDYFRSVEDPDRGLALAAITGDLTIAAVKPAMLRALVMERMDPVLFGYSYDYVGDLAETVSLVWPQSPRDIANHEPTLAEVVAKLQAASRSDGPKVLARLLDSASISARFAIIKLVTGGLRIGVSARLAKQALADLGKVDIAEIEELWHGLAPPYAELFAWLEGKAEKPKKTALALFRPVMLSNPIGDGDLEKLSPADYAAEWKWDGIRVQAVSEGGIRRLYSRTGDDVSGAFPDLAEAMDFSATLDGELLVGDPRQATGTFSDLQQRLNRKSVTPKIQQQYPAFMRCYDVLQIGDEDLRTYPFRERRGHLEAFVQTLDPSRFDLSPLVEFTDWQALEELRRKPLHPVIEGVMLKRWDSPYLTGRPKGPWFKWKRDPHTIDAVLMYAQRGHGKRSSFYSDYTFGVWSGPEGSEELVPVGKAYFGFTDEELRQIDKYVRDNTIERFGPVRSVRADRRQGLVLEVAFEGLNRSTRHKSGVAMRFPRISRLRWDKPAAEADRIETLQALLDS
;
A
#
# COMPACT_ATOMS: atom_id res chain seq x y z
N MET A 1 5.19 11.48 26.03
CA MET A 1 5.95 11.11 24.81
C MET A 1 6.73 9.81 24.94
N ASN A 2 7.42 9.55 26.03
CA ASN A 2 8.27 8.36 26.21
C ASN A 2 7.52 7.04 26.12
N ARG A 3 6.32 6.92 26.70
CA ARG A 3 5.51 5.69 26.56
C ARG A 3 5.15 5.34 25.11
N PHE A 4 4.90 6.37 24.30
CA PHE A 4 4.66 6.16 22.87
C PHE A 4 5.94 5.74 22.14
N ALA A 5 7.07 6.36 22.46
CA ALA A 5 8.37 5.99 21.91
C ALA A 5 8.75 4.52 22.27
N GLU A 6 8.55 4.13 23.53
CA GLU A 6 8.75 2.76 23.98
C GLU A 6 7.86 1.77 23.23
N LEU A 7 6.58 2.12 23.01
CA LEU A 7 5.67 1.29 22.21
C LEU A 7 6.22 1.08 20.78
N LEU A 8 6.66 2.16 20.10
CA LEU A 8 7.21 2.05 18.75
C LEU A 8 8.45 1.15 18.72
N ASP A 9 9.37 1.31 19.66
CA ASP A 9 10.58 0.49 19.76
C ASP A 9 10.24 -0.99 19.93
N ARG A 10 9.31 -1.31 20.83
CA ARG A 10 8.88 -2.69 21.08
C ARG A 10 8.15 -3.31 19.89
N LEU A 11 7.29 -2.55 19.23
CA LEU A 11 6.55 -3.01 18.03
C LEU A 11 7.49 -3.37 16.87
N VAL A 12 8.53 -2.57 16.64
CA VAL A 12 9.53 -2.86 15.60
C VAL A 12 10.29 -4.16 15.91
N LEU A 13 10.59 -4.42 17.16
CA LEU A 13 11.35 -5.61 17.60
C LEU A 13 10.49 -6.88 17.70
N THR A 14 9.16 -6.75 17.71
CA THR A 14 8.25 -7.89 17.88
C THR A 14 7.80 -8.41 16.51
N PRO A 15 8.24 -9.60 16.07
CA PRO A 15 7.85 -10.15 14.77
C PRO A 15 6.44 -10.74 14.78
N SER A 16 5.98 -11.28 15.91
CA SER A 16 4.71 -12.01 15.98
C SER A 16 3.50 -11.07 16.00
N ARG A 17 2.46 -11.42 15.24
CA ARG A 17 1.20 -10.69 15.21
C ARG A 17 0.55 -10.59 16.60
N ASN A 18 0.49 -11.69 17.34
CA ASN A 18 -0.13 -11.73 18.66
C ASN A 18 0.66 -10.90 19.68
N GLY A 19 2.00 -10.95 19.63
CA GLY A 19 2.84 -10.08 20.47
C GLY A 19 2.57 -8.60 20.22
N LYS A 20 2.37 -8.18 18.96
CA LYS A 20 1.99 -6.80 18.63
C LYS A 20 0.60 -6.43 19.14
N LEU A 21 -0.37 -7.34 19.06
CA LEU A 21 -1.71 -7.11 19.61
C LEU A 21 -1.64 -6.89 21.13
N THR A 22 -0.89 -7.71 21.84
CA THR A 22 -0.69 -7.55 23.30
C THR A 22 -0.08 -6.18 23.62
N LEU A 23 0.99 -5.79 22.92
CA LEU A 23 1.62 -4.48 23.13
C LEU A 23 0.68 -3.30 22.90
N LEU A 24 -0.12 -3.35 21.84
CA LEU A 24 -1.11 -2.32 21.53
C LEU A 24 -2.22 -2.27 22.57
N SER A 25 -2.78 -3.42 22.94
CA SER A 25 -3.85 -3.51 23.94
C SER A 25 -3.40 -3.02 25.31
N ASP A 26 -2.18 -3.38 25.74
CA ASP A 26 -1.59 -2.92 27.00
C ASP A 26 -1.36 -1.41 27.00
N TYR A 27 -0.90 -0.85 25.87
CA TYR A 27 -0.73 0.58 25.72
C TYR A 27 -2.08 1.31 25.81
N PHE A 28 -3.09 0.91 25.04
CA PHE A 28 -4.40 1.55 25.04
C PHE A 28 -5.13 1.41 26.38
N ARG A 29 -4.85 0.38 27.15
CA ARG A 29 -5.42 0.18 28.51
C ARG A 29 -4.72 1.06 29.55
N SER A 30 -3.44 1.30 29.40
CA SER A 30 -2.61 1.92 30.46
C SER A 30 -2.25 3.38 30.21
N VAL A 31 -2.53 3.92 29.03
CA VAL A 31 -2.31 5.32 28.68
C VAL A 31 -3.65 6.05 28.64
N GLU A 32 -3.70 7.23 29.22
CA GLU A 32 -4.91 8.05 29.30
C GLU A 32 -5.17 8.87 28.03
N ASP A 33 -6.40 9.35 27.89
CA ASP A 33 -6.76 10.32 26.86
C ASP A 33 -6.12 11.69 27.16
N PRO A 34 -5.72 12.46 26.14
CA PRO A 34 -5.85 12.18 24.71
C PRO A 34 -4.66 11.41 24.10
N ASP A 35 -3.61 11.10 24.87
CA ASP A 35 -2.36 10.51 24.37
C ASP A 35 -2.58 9.17 23.67
N ARG A 36 -3.42 8.28 24.22
CA ARG A 36 -3.70 6.98 23.58
C ARG A 36 -4.45 7.12 22.25
N GLY A 37 -5.37 8.08 22.16
CA GLY A 37 -6.11 8.36 20.93
C GLY A 37 -5.23 9.00 19.86
N LEU A 38 -4.31 9.86 20.23
CA LEU A 38 -3.34 10.45 19.30
C LEU A 38 -2.30 9.41 18.82
N ALA A 39 -1.89 8.49 19.70
CA ALA A 39 -1.06 7.35 19.31
C ALA A 39 -1.79 6.45 18.30
N LEU A 40 -3.06 6.17 18.54
CA LEU A 40 -3.92 5.43 17.62
C LEU A 40 -3.99 6.13 16.26
N ALA A 41 -4.26 7.45 16.24
CA ALA A 41 -4.30 8.24 15.01
C ALA A 41 -2.97 8.21 14.24
N ALA A 42 -1.84 8.26 14.94
CA ALA A 42 -0.52 8.13 14.32
C ALA A 42 -0.32 6.74 13.69
N ILE A 43 -0.73 5.67 14.39
CA ILE A 43 -0.59 4.28 13.92
C ILE A 43 -1.50 3.99 12.74
N THR A 44 -2.73 4.51 12.73
CA THR A 44 -3.70 4.31 11.64
C THR A 44 -3.47 5.23 10.45
N GLY A 45 -2.64 6.28 10.61
CA GLY A 45 -2.36 7.25 9.54
C GLY A 45 -3.32 8.45 9.52
N ASP A 46 -4.21 8.57 10.50
CA ASP A 46 -5.21 9.65 10.59
C ASP A 46 -4.65 10.94 11.22
N LEU A 47 -3.42 10.89 11.76
CA LEU A 47 -2.75 12.06 12.33
C LEU A 47 -2.02 12.85 11.25
N THR A 48 -2.41 14.10 11.04
CA THR A 48 -1.77 14.99 10.07
C THR A 48 -0.93 16.05 10.76
N ILE A 49 0.37 16.11 10.42
CA ILE A 49 1.31 17.16 10.85
C ILE A 49 1.93 17.76 9.58
N ALA A 50 1.52 18.96 9.21
CA ALA A 50 1.91 19.61 7.95
C ALA A 50 3.09 20.60 8.07
N ALA A 51 3.48 20.94 9.30
CA ALA A 51 4.45 22.01 9.58
C ALA A 51 5.89 21.67 9.17
N VAL A 52 6.23 20.39 9.10
CA VAL A 52 7.59 19.92 8.77
C VAL A 52 7.57 18.89 7.66
N LYS A 53 8.49 19.03 6.69
CA LYS A 53 8.74 18.06 5.63
C LYS A 53 10.12 17.40 5.81
N PRO A 54 10.35 16.19 5.28
CA PRO A 54 11.65 15.51 5.37
C PRO A 54 12.84 16.37 4.90
N ALA A 55 12.67 17.18 3.86
CA ALA A 55 13.71 18.08 3.36
C ALA A 55 14.07 19.19 4.39
N MET A 56 13.07 19.71 5.10
CA MET A 56 13.29 20.71 6.15
C MET A 56 14.04 20.12 7.35
N LEU A 57 13.73 18.87 7.72
CA LEU A 57 14.45 18.16 8.77
C LEU A 57 15.92 17.95 8.40
N ARG A 58 16.21 17.54 7.15
CA ARG A 58 17.60 17.41 6.68
C ARG A 58 18.37 18.72 6.74
N ALA A 59 17.77 19.82 6.28
CA ALA A 59 18.38 21.14 6.37
C ALA A 59 18.69 21.52 7.82
N LEU A 60 17.73 21.32 8.72
CA LEU A 60 17.88 21.59 10.14
C LEU A 60 19.03 20.81 10.80
N VAL A 61 19.21 19.55 10.42
CA VAL A 61 20.34 18.73 10.93
C VAL A 61 21.66 19.23 10.38
N MET A 62 21.75 19.56 9.09
CA MET A 62 22.96 20.06 8.45
C MET A 62 23.40 21.46 8.95
N GLU A 63 22.51 22.23 9.59
CA GLU A 63 22.87 23.45 10.30
C GLU A 63 23.58 23.17 11.64
N ARG A 64 23.45 21.97 12.20
CA ARG A 64 23.93 21.59 13.54
C ARG A 64 25.07 20.61 13.56
N MET A 65 25.37 19.98 12.42
CA MET A 65 26.50 19.06 12.27
C MET A 65 27.09 19.13 10.86
N ASP A 66 28.28 18.58 10.71
CA ASP A 66 28.95 18.51 9.42
C ASP A 66 28.10 17.77 8.38
N PRO A 67 27.77 18.38 7.23
CA PRO A 67 26.92 17.79 6.20
C PRO A 67 27.47 16.50 5.60
N VAL A 68 28.80 16.37 5.49
CA VAL A 68 29.47 15.18 4.93
C VAL A 68 29.34 14.02 5.89
N LEU A 69 29.59 14.28 7.19
CA LEU A 69 29.42 13.26 8.23
C LEU A 69 27.96 12.81 8.37
N PHE A 70 27.00 13.74 8.27
CA PHE A 70 25.58 13.40 8.23
C PHE A 70 25.26 12.53 7.00
N GLY A 71 25.78 12.88 5.83
CA GLY A 71 25.59 12.09 4.59
C GLY A 71 26.05 10.65 4.77
N TYR A 72 27.27 10.42 5.25
CA TYR A 72 27.79 9.07 5.52
C TYR A 72 26.98 8.31 6.56
N SER A 73 26.56 8.99 7.64
CA SER A 73 25.73 8.39 8.69
C SER A 73 24.37 7.95 8.13
N TYR A 74 23.75 8.82 7.34
CA TYR A 74 22.47 8.52 6.70
C TYR A 74 22.58 7.39 5.65
N ASP A 75 23.63 7.37 4.85
CA ASP A 75 23.89 6.30 3.88
C ASP A 75 24.11 4.95 4.57
N TYR A 76 24.74 4.96 5.74
CA TYR A 76 24.98 3.75 6.52
C TYR A 76 23.70 3.22 7.19
N VAL A 77 22.95 4.08 7.86
CA VAL A 77 21.72 3.72 8.60
C VAL A 77 20.53 3.53 7.68
N GLY A 78 20.37 4.41 6.67
CA GLY A 78 19.33 4.35 5.65
C GLY A 78 17.92 4.74 6.10
N ASP A 79 17.73 5.13 7.36
CA ASP A 79 16.48 5.68 7.90
C ASP A 79 16.73 7.07 8.51
N LEU A 80 16.00 8.08 8.00
CA LEU A 80 16.21 9.47 8.43
C LEU A 80 15.91 9.68 9.91
N ALA A 81 14.85 9.05 10.42
CA ALA A 81 14.48 9.23 11.83
C ALA A 81 15.50 8.57 12.76
N GLU A 82 15.97 7.39 12.43
CA GLU A 82 16.98 6.68 13.21
C GLU A 82 18.32 7.44 13.17
N THR A 83 18.76 7.85 11.98
CA THR A 83 20.00 8.63 11.84
C THR A 83 19.94 9.89 12.65
N VAL A 84 18.91 10.73 12.46
CA VAL A 84 18.80 12.01 13.15
C VAL A 84 18.67 11.84 14.67
N SER A 85 17.92 10.86 15.15
CA SER A 85 17.77 10.62 16.58
C SER A 85 19.09 10.31 17.28
N LEU A 86 20.00 9.62 16.59
CA LEU A 86 21.31 9.23 17.09
C LEU A 86 22.35 10.36 17.01
N VAL A 87 22.35 11.11 15.89
CA VAL A 87 23.37 12.14 15.64
C VAL A 87 22.98 13.54 16.16
N TRP A 88 21.74 13.73 16.58
CA TRP A 88 21.28 15.03 17.10
C TRP A 88 22.10 15.46 18.31
N PRO A 89 22.72 16.66 18.30
CA PRO A 89 23.56 17.11 19.40
C PRO A 89 22.79 17.18 20.72
N GLN A 90 23.40 16.69 21.79
CA GLN A 90 22.84 16.88 23.12
C GLN A 90 23.16 18.29 23.61
N SER A 91 22.14 19.05 23.95
CA SER A 91 22.33 20.34 24.57
C SER A 91 22.49 20.19 26.10
N PRO A 92 23.58 20.63 26.70
CA PRO A 92 23.76 20.53 28.15
C PRO A 92 22.78 21.40 28.97
N ARG A 93 22.06 22.31 28.31
CA ARG A 93 21.23 23.36 28.96
C ARG A 93 19.74 23.09 28.97
N ASP A 94 19.24 22.10 28.25
CA ASP A 94 17.81 21.88 28.03
C ASP A 94 17.33 20.54 28.56
N ILE A 95 17.75 20.13 29.77
CA ILE A 95 16.98 19.14 30.50
C ILE A 95 15.72 19.88 30.97
N ALA A 96 14.68 19.82 30.17
CA ALA A 96 13.39 20.33 30.56
C ALA A 96 12.96 19.63 31.86
N ASN A 97 12.56 20.42 32.86
CA ASN A 97 12.02 19.89 34.11
C ASN A 97 10.72 19.08 33.93
N HIS A 98 10.24 18.98 32.71
CA HIS A 98 9.01 18.26 32.34
C HIS A 98 9.18 17.62 30.96
N GLU A 99 9.01 16.31 30.91
CA GLU A 99 8.90 15.58 29.64
C GLU A 99 7.55 15.84 28.99
N PRO A 100 7.51 16.30 27.71
CA PRO A 100 6.26 16.59 27.05
C PRO A 100 5.44 15.32 26.84
N THR A 101 4.12 15.41 27.00
CA THR A 101 3.18 14.36 26.61
C THR A 101 3.11 14.25 25.08
N LEU A 102 2.52 13.17 24.57
CA LEU A 102 2.27 13.05 23.12
C LEU A 102 1.33 14.17 22.63
N ALA A 103 0.32 14.50 23.42
CA ALA A 103 -0.63 15.56 23.11
C ALA A 103 0.05 16.92 23.00
N GLU A 104 0.95 17.27 23.91
CA GLU A 104 1.70 18.53 23.85
C GLU A 104 2.60 18.61 22.61
N VAL A 105 3.28 17.52 22.27
CA VAL A 105 4.11 17.44 21.05
C VAL A 105 3.25 17.64 19.80
N VAL A 106 2.14 16.92 19.69
CA VAL A 106 1.23 17.00 18.54
C VAL A 106 0.63 18.41 18.45
N ALA A 107 0.13 18.98 19.56
CA ALA A 107 -0.46 20.32 19.57
C ALA A 107 0.53 21.39 19.12
N LYS A 108 1.77 21.38 19.63
CA LYS A 108 2.82 22.32 19.23
C LYS A 108 3.18 22.23 17.75
N LEU A 109 3.26 21.01 17.22
CA LEU A 109 3.58 20.78 15.81
C LEU A 109 2.41 21.13 14.87
N GLN A 110 1.17 20.88 15.28
CA GLN A 110 -0.01 21.24 14.48
C GLN A 110 -0.29 22.74 14.46
N ALA A 111 -0.03 23.43 15.56
CA ALA A 111 -0.17 24.88 15.67
C ALA A 111 0.95 25.67 14.94
N ALA A 112 2.07 25.03 14.63
CA ALA A 112 3.20 25.68 14.00
C ALA A 112 2.92 25.99 12.52
N SER A 113 3.31 27.19 12.07
CA SER A 113 3.37 27.53 10.66
C SER A 113 4.47 26.73 9.94
N ARG A 114 4.48 26.71 8.60
CA ARG A 114 5.56 26.06 7.84
C ARG A 114 6.94 26.72 8.07
N SER A 115 6.97 28.02 8.36
CA SER A 115 8.20 28.76 8.68
C SER A 115 8.72 28.46 10.08
N ASP A 116 7.82 28.22 11.04
CA ASP A 116 8.17 27.99 12.44
C ASP A 116 8.31 26.52 12.79
N GLY A 117 7.74 25.64 11.99
CA GLY A 117 7.77 24.18 12.19
C GLY A 117 9.17 23.63 12.47
N PRO A 118 10.19 23.94 11.67
CA PRO A 118 11.56 23.50 11.93
C PRO A 118 12.11 23.96 13.28
N LYS A 119 11.82 25.21 13.69
CA LYS A 119 12.25 25.75 14.99
C LYS A 119 11.56 25.07 16.17
N VAL A 120 10.24 24.82 16.02
CA VAL A 120 9.46 24.08 17.03
C VAL A 120 9.98 22.66 17.15
N LEU A 121 10.22 21.98 16.01
CA LEU A 121 10.79 20.63 15.99
C LEU A 121 12.16 20.60 16.67
N ALA A 122 13.05 21.55 16.37
CA ALA A 122 14.37 21.62 16.98
C ALA A 122 14.30 21.66 18.51
N ARG A 123 13.45 22.52 19.07
CA ARG A 123 13.26 22.64 20.54
C ARG A 123 12.74 21.32 21.15
N LEU A 124 11.83 20.64 20.46
CA LEU A 124 11.32 19.34 20.91
C LEU A 124 12.41 18.26 20.89
N LEU A 125 13.27 18.25 19.86
CA LEU A 125 14.38 17.31 19.76
C LEU A 125 15.49 17.61 20.77
N ASP A 126 15.75 18.89 21.09
CA ASP A 126 16.75 19.31 22.06
C ASP A 126 16.44 18.77 23.48
N SER A 127 15.14 18.71 23.85
CA SER A 127 14.69 18.26 25.17
C SER A 127 14.33 16.74 25.23
N ALA A 128 14.37 16.03 24.11
CA ALA A 128 13.90 14.66 24.03
C ALA A 128 15.04 13.62 24.18
N SER A 129 14.72 12.46 24.75
CA SER A 129 15.58 11.28 24.72
C SER A 129 15.74 10.73 23.28
N ILE A 130 16.72 9.86 23.03
CA ILE A 130 16.96 9.26 21.69
C ILE A 130 15.70 8.58 21.17
N SER A 131 15.03 7.75 21.97
CA SER A 131 13.80 7.06 21.56
C SER A 131 12.65 8.05 21.32
N ALA A 132 12.52 9.09 22.15
CA ALA A 132 11.51 10.14 21.96
C ALA A 132 11.79 10.97 20.69
N ARG A 133 13.06 11.29 20.38
CA ARG A 133 13.47 11.94 19.12
C ARG A 133 13.05 11.11 17.92
N PHE A 134 13.35 9.81 17.92
CA PHE A 134 12.94 8.90 16.88
C PHE A 134 11.43 8.94 16.66
N ALA A 135 10.64 8.82 17.73
CA ALA A 135 9.18 8.85 17.65
C ALA A 135 8.65 10.21 17.14
N ILE A 136 9.19 11.34 17.61
CA ILE A 136 8.81 12.68 17.14
C ILE A 136 9.11 12.84 15.65
N ILE A 137 10.26 12.39 15.18
CA ILE A 137 10.64 12.48 13.77
C ILE A 137 9.74 11.59 12.91
N LYS A 138 9.39 10.39 13.38
CA LYS A 138 8.43 9.52 12.68
C LYS A 138 7.04 10.17 12.58
N LEU A 139 6.57 10.88 13.58
CA LEU A 139 5.30 11.62 13.53
C LEU A 139 5.32 12.71 12.44
N VAL A 140 6.40 13.48 12.31
CA VAL A 140 6.47 14.59 11.34
C VAL A 140 6.81 14.13 9.91
N THR A 141 7.50 13.01 9.74
CA THR A 141 7.88 12.50 8.41
C THR A 141 6.83 11.58 7.82
N GLY A 142 5.88 11.10 8.62
CA GLY A 142 4.87 10.12 8.24
C GLY A 142 5.42 8.71 8.09
N GLY A 143 4.53 7.73 8.08
CA GLY A 143 4.89 6.32 7.87
C GLY A 143 5.75 5.75 9.00
N LEU A 144 5.12 5.37 10.11
CA LEU A 144 5.81 4.82 11.29
C LEU A 144 6.64 3.56 10.99
N ARG A 145 6.22 2.76 10.00
CA ARG A 145 6.91 1.52 9.56
C ARG A 145 7.20 0.52 10.69
N ILE A 146 6.29 0.43 11.64
CA ILE A 146 6.39 -0.43 12.83
C ILE A 146 5.83 -1.84 12.60
N GLY A 147 5.48 -2.16 11.35
CA GLY A 147 4.87 -3.46 11.00
C GLY A 147 3.48 -3.69 11.62
N VAL A 148 2.75 -2.61 11.89
CA VAL A 148 1.36 -2.60 12.33
C VAL A 148 0.52 -1.94 11.24
N SER A 149 -0.51 -2.65 10.76
CA SER A 149 -1.51 -2.08 9.86
C SER A 149 -2.61 -1.40 10.68
N ALA A 150 -3.36 -0.46 10.06
CA ALA A 150 -4.53 0.15 10.69
C ALA A 150 -5.53 -0.91 11.19
N ARG A 151 -5.74 -1.99 10.41
CA ARG A 151 -6.62 -3.09 10.82
C ARG A 151 -6.10 -3.83 12.06
N LEU A 152 -4.78 -4.01 12.21
CA LEU A 152 -4.23 -4.64 13.40
C LEU A 152 -4.42 -3.76 14.65
N ALA A 153 -4.29 -2.44 14.51
CA ALA A 153 -4.59 -1.49 15.60
C ALA A 153 -6.08 -1.53 15.99
N LYS A 154 -6.98 -1.57 15.00
CA LYS A 154 -8.43 -1.73 15.23
C LYS A 154 -8.77 -3.07 15.90
N GLN A 155 -8.06 -4.16 15.57
CA GLN A 155 -8.21 -5.44 16.25
C GLN A 155 -7.82 -5.34 17.73
N ALA A 156 -6.75 -4.62 18.07
CA ALA A 156 -6.37 -4.40 19.46
C ALA A 156 -7.45 -3.63 20.25
N LEU A 157 -8.15 -2.71 19.60
CA LEU A 157 -9.30 -2.01 20.19
C LEU A 157 -10.51 -2.94 20.36
N ALA A 158 -10.79 -3.79 19.37
CA ALA A 158 -11.85 -4.80 19.46
C ALA A 158 -11.62 -5.77 20.63
N ASP A 159 -10.36 -6.22 20.78
CA ASP A 159 -9.96 -7.08 21.89
C ASP A 159 -10.07 -6.36 23.25
N LEU A 160 -9.75 -5.05 23.31
CA LEU A 160 -9.90 -4.21 24.50
C LEU A 160 -11.35 -4.09 24.94
N GLY A 161 -12.26 -3.78 24.00
CA GLY A 161 -13.68 -3.58 24.26
C GLY A 161 -14.51 -4.87 24.25
N LYS A 162 -13.91 -6.02 23.88
CA LYS A 162 -14.61 -7.29 23.66
C LYS A 162 -15.77 -7.16 22.68
N VAL A 163 -15.57 -6.39 21.61
CA VAL A 163 -16.54 -6.16 20.54
C VAL A 163 -16.02 -6.74 19.23
N ASP A 164 -16.90 -6.91 18.23
CA ASP A 164 -16.46 -7.33 16.89
C ASP A 164 -15.68 -6.18 16.22
N ILE A 165 -14.57 -6.49 15.55
CA ILE A 165 -13.81 -5.51 14.78
C ILE A 165 -14.65 -4.82 13.70
N ALA A 166 -15.65 -5.53 13.15
CA ALA A 166 -16.57 -4.96 12.17
C ALA A 166 -17.33 -3.76 12.72
N GLU A 167 -17.69 -3.75 13.99
CA GLU A 167 -18.37 -2.62 14.63
C GLU A 167 -17.47 -1.38 14.69
N ILE A 168 -16.18 -1.56 14.97
CA ILE A 168 -15.20 -0.47 14.98
C ILE A 168 -14.95 0.04 13.55
N GLU A 169 -14.79 -0.86 12.59
CA GLU A 169 -14.57 -0.50 11.19
C GLU A 169 -15.75 0.28 10.61
N GLU A 170 -16.98 -0.09 10.97
CA GLU A 170 -18.20 0.64 10.58
C GLU A 170 -18.27 2.08 11.12
N LEU A 171 -17.78 2.29 12.34
CA LEU A 171 -17.77 3.62 12.96
C LEU A 171 -16.61 4.50 12.47
N TRP A 172 -15.51 3.88 12.01
CA TRP A 172 -14.21 4.52 11.86
C TRP A 172 -14.22 5.83 11.10
N HIS A 173 -14.89 5.86 9.95
CA HIS A 173 -14.93 7.03 9.06
C HIS A 173 -15.82 8.17 9.58
N GLY A 174 -16.60 7.92 10.62
CA GLY A 174 -17.39 8.93 11.35
C GLY A 174 -16.70 9.45 12.60
N LEU A 175 -15.52 8.92 12.95
CA LEU A 175 -14.78 9.29 14.15
C LEU A 175 -13.60 10.19 13.80
N ALA A 176 -13.20 11.05 14.74
CA ALA A 176 -12.04 11.92 14.61
C ALA A 176 -11.08 11.77 15.81
N PRO A 177 -9.77 11.91 15.58
CA PRO A 177 -8.82 11.96 16.69
C PRO A 177 -9.18 13.07 17.70
N PRO A 178 -9.00 12.85 19.01
CA PRO A 178 -8.31 11.74 19.65
C PRO A 178 -9.18 10.53 20.01
N TYR A 179 -10.34 10.31 19.39
CA TYR A 179 -11.22 9.14 19.56
C TYR A 179 -11.72 8.89 20.99
N ALA A 180 -11.91 9.94 21.78
CA ALA A 180 -12.32 9.81 23.18
C ALA A 180 -13.67 9.07 23.34
N GLU A 181 -14.64 9.33 22.44
CA GLU A 181 -15.94 8.65 22.44
C GLU A 181 -15.79 7.14 22.15
N LEU A 182 -14.89 6.77 21.25
CA LEU A 182 -14.59 5.38 20.94
C LEU A 182 -14.05 4.65 22.18
N PHE A 183 -13.05 5.22 22.85
CA PHE A 183 -12.47 4.62 24.05
C PHE A 183 -13.48 4.55 25.19
N ALA A 184 -14.30 5.59 25.41
CA ALA A 184 -15.36 5.59 26.42
C ALA A 184 -16.38 4.45 26.19
N TRP A 185 -16.78 4.23 24.94
CA TRP A 185 -17.64 3.09 24.57
C TRP A 185 -16.96 1.74 24.82
N LEU A 186 -15.73 1.55 24.35
CA LEU A 186 -14.98 0.30 24.51
C LEU A 186 -14.72 -0.05 25.99
N GLU A 187 -14.66 0.95 26.85
CA GLU A 187 -14.53 0.78 28.31
C GLU A 187 -15.86 0.64 29.04
N GLY A 188 -16.98 0.66 28.32
CA GLY A 188 -18.33 0.57 28.91
C GLY A 188 -18.76 1.83 29.68
N LYS A 189 -18.10 2.98 29.45
CA LYS A 189 -18.40 4.26 30.11
C LYS A 189 -19.40 5.11 29.34
N ALA A 190 -19.65 4.80 28.07
CA ALA A 190 -20.57 5.50 27.18
C ALA A 190 -21.27 4.53 26.24
N GLU A 191 -22.35 4.98 25.63
CA GLU A 191 -23.02 4.25 24.55
C GLU A 191 -22.14 4.21 23.29
N LYS A 192 -22.46 3.27 22.39
CA LYS A 192 -21.82 3.17 21.09
C LYS A 192 -21.97 4.47 20.31
N PRO A 193 -20.88 5.07 19.77
CA PRO A 193 -20.95 6.28 18.97
C PRO A 193 -21.93 6.10 17.80
N LYS A 194 -22.76 7.11 17.54
CA LYS A 194 -23.73 7.08 16.44
C LYS A 194 -23.09 7.66 15.17
N LYS A 195 -23.42 7.07 14.02
CA LYS A 195 -23.06 7.64 12.73
C LYS A 195 -23.89 8.90 12.50
N THR A 196 -23.25 10.05 12.50
CA THR A 196 -23.91 11.34 12.21
C THR A 196 -23.56 11.89 10.83
N ALA A 197 -22.46 11.45 10.24
CA ALA A 197 -22.03 11.89 8.93
C ALA A 197 -22.68 11.05 7.80
N LEU A 198 -22.99 11.71 6.68
CA LEU A 198 -23.56 11.10 5.49
C LEU A 198 -22.45 10.64 4.51
N ALA A 199 -22.81 9.76 3.59
CA ALA A 199 -21.95 9.23 2.56
C ALA A 199 -20.62 8.67 3.09
N LEU A 200 -20.69 7.88 4.17
CA LEU A 200 -19.52 7.25 4.78
C LEU A 200 -19.06 6.02 4.01
N PHE A 201 -17.75 5.81 4.00
CA PHE A 201 -17.14 4.57 3.50
C PHE A 201 -17.60 3.36 4.32
N ARG A 202 -17.92 2.29 3.63
CA ARG A 202 -18.20 0.98 4.23
C ARG A 202 -17.01 0.05 4.06
N PRO A 203 -16.61 -0.65 5.14
CA PRO A 203 -15.49 -1.60 5.07
C PRO A 203 -15.65 -2.62 3.96
N VAL A 204 -14.62 -2.79 3.15
CA VAL A 204 -14.68 -3.62 1.95
C VAL A 204 -14.37 -5.10 2.21
N MET A 205 -15.00 -5.96 1.44
CA MET A 205 -14.67 -7.38 1.34
C MET A 205 -13.47 -7.58 0.43
N LEU A 206 -12.53 -8.42 0.83
CA LEU A 206 -11.29 -8.70 0.11
C LEU A 206 -11.23 -10.17 -0.30
N SER A 207 -10.70 -10.43 -1.49
CA SER A 207 -10.50 -11.77 -2.03
C SER A 207 -9.21 -12.43 -1.54
N ASN A 208 -9.21 -13.75 -1.42
CA ASN A 208 -8.03 -14.58 -1.26
C ASN A 208 -7.42 -14.92 -2.64
N PRO A 209 -6.10 -15.12 -2.77
CA PRO A 209 -5.55 -15.71 -3.98
C PRO A 209 -5.99 -17.18 -4.09
N ILE A 210 -6.17 -17.68 -5.30
CA ILE A 210 -6.24 -19.12 -5.57
C ILE A 210 -4.82 -19.68 -5.37
N GLY A 211 -4.70 -20.71 -4.57
CA GLY A 211 -3.48 -21.48 -4.36
C GLY A 211 -3.54 -22.83 -5.06
N ASP A 212 -2.40 -23.54 -5.04
CA ASP A 212 -2.31 -24.87 -5.62
C ASP A 212 -3.30 -25.84 -4.93
N GLY A 213 -4.07 -26.58 -5.73
CA GLY A 213 -5.08 -27.53 -5.25
C GLY A 213 -6.35 -26.91 -4.65
N ASP A 214 -6.51 -25.59 -4.64
CA ASP A 214 -7.73 -24.96 -4.13
C ASP A 214 -8.93 -25.25 -5.04
N LEU A 215 -8.75 -25.17 -6.36
CA LEU A 215 -9.84 -25.41 -7.34
C LEU A 215 -10.41 -26.83 -7.27
N GLU A 216 -9.61 -27.81 -6.90
CA GLU A 216 -10.06 -29.21 -6.71
C GLU A 216 -11.10 -29.36 -5.59
N LYS A 217 -11.11 -28.40 -4.64
CA LYS A 217 -12.01 -28.38 -3.48
C LYS A 217 -13.26 -27.52 -3.71
N LEU A 218 -13.31 -26.79 -4.83
CA LEU A 218 -14.38 -25.86 -5.15
C LEU A 218 -15.23 -26.40 -6.30
N SER A 219 -16.54 -26.23 -6.20
CA SER A 219 -17.47 -26.54 -7.29
C SER A 219 -17.65 -25.34 -8.22
N PRO A 220 -17.42 -25.47 -9.53
CA PRO A 220 -17.65 -24.37 -10.49
C PRO A 220 -19.06 -23.77 -10.41
N ALA A 221 -20.08 -24.60 -10.17
CA ALA A 221 -21.48 -24.16 -10.07
C ALA A 221 -21.77 -23.23 -8.90
N ASP A 222 -20.93 -23.25 -7.86
CA ASP A 222 -21.11 -22.41 -6.66
C ASP A 222 -20.59 -20.99 -6.84
N TYR A 223 -19.86 -20.71 -7.92
CA TYR A 223 -19.16 -19.44 -8.13
C TYR A 223 -19.57 -18.76 -9.43
N ALA A 224 -19.70 -17.42 -9.33
CA ALA A 224 -19.67 -16.54 -10.49
C ALA A 224 -18.21 -16.21 -10.80
N ALA A 225 -17.88 -16.06 -12.08
CA ALA A 225 -16.61 -15.50 -12.53
C ALA A 225 -16.84 -14.10 -13.13
N GLU A 226 -15.94 -13.19 -12.84
CA GLU A 226 -15.86 -11.84 -13.42
C GLU A 226 -14.43 -11.55 -13.84
N TRP A 227 -14.23 -10.67 -14.82
CA TRP A 227 -12.88 -10.21 -15.15
C TRP A 227 -12.28 -9.40 -14.01
N LYS A 228 -11.01 -9.66 -13.72
CA LYS A 228 -10.25 -8.83 -12.80
C LYS A 228 -9.58 -7.70 -13.57
N TRP A 229 -10.19 -6.52 -13.48
CA TRP A 229 -9.74 -5.30 -14.14
C TRP A 229 -8.52 -4.70 -13.44
N ASP A 230 -7.58 -4.14 -14.21
CA ASP A 230 -6.40 -3.42 -13.70
C ASP A 230 -6.69 -1.91 -13.63
N GLY A 231 -7.44 -1.51 -12.64
CA GLY A 231 -7.78 -0.13 -12.34
C GLY A 231 -7.51 0.19 -10.88
N ILE A 232 -8.35 1.03 -10.29
CA ILE A 232 -8.40 1.23 -8.84
C ILE A 232 -9.78 0.88 -8.33
N ARG A 233 -9.83 0.02 -7.32
CA ARG A 233 -11.07 -0.26 -6.63
C ARG A 233 -11.55 0.99 -5.92
N VAL A 234 -12.78 1.37 -6.18
CA VAL A 234 -13.45 2.49 -5.51
C VAL A 234 -14.82 2.06 -4.99
N GLN A 235 -15.21 2.73 -3.93
CA GLN A 235 -16.58 2.71 -3.43
C GLN A 235 -17.20 4.07 -3.73
N ALA A 236 -18.23 4.08 -4.58
CA ALA A 236 -19.01 5.28 -4.90
C ALA A 236 -20.18 5.36 -3.92
N VAL A 237 -20.18 6.37 -3.07
CA VAL A 237 -21.21 6.57 -2.04
C VAL A 237 -21.90 7.89 -2.28
N SER A 238 -23.22 7.83 -2.50
CA SER A 238 -24.08 9.01 -2.60
C SER A 238 -25.24 8.88 -1.62
N GLU A 239 -25.35 9.82 -0.70
CA GLU A 239 -26.33 9.82 0.39
C GLU A 239 -26.67 11.25 0.78
N GLY A 240 -27.96 11.61 0.82
CA GLY A 240 -28.41 12.94 1.22
C GLY A 240 -27.83 14.09 0.40
N GLY A 241 -27.53 13.86 -0.88
CA GLY A 241 -26.90 14.83 -1.79
C GLY A 241 -25.39 14.95 -1.64
N ILE A 242 -24.76 14.25 -0.70
CA ILE A 242 -23.31 14.19 -0.54
C ILE A 242 -22.78 13.03 -1.37
N ARG A 243 -21.79 13.30 -2.21
CA ARG A 243 -21.19 12.36 -3.16
C ARG A 243 -19.71 12.17 -2.84
N ARG A 244 -19.28 10.94 -2.66
CA ARG A 244 -17.88 10.59 -2.35
C ARG A 244 -17.43 9.36 -3.12
N LEU A 245 -16.19 9.41 -3.57
CA LEU A 245 -15.46 8.26 -4.12
C LEU A 245 -14.36 7.90 -3.14
N TYR A 246 -14.46 6.73 -2.56
CA TYR A 246 -13.46 6.23 -1.63
C TYR A 246 -12.57 5.19 -2.27
N SER A 247 -11.27 5.29 -2.02
CA SER A 247 -10.32 4.24 -2.38
C SER A 247 -10.58 2.95 -1.60
N ARG A 248 -9.90 1.88 -1.96
CA ARG A 248 -9.93 0.59 -1.24
C ARG A 248 -9.63 0.72 0.27
N THR A 249 -8.85 1.72 0.66
CA THR A 249 -8.45 1.99 2.05
C THR A 249 -9.36 2.99 2.76
N GLY A 250 -10.32 3.55 2.05
CA GLY A 250 -11.27 4.53 2.58
C GLY A 250 -10.82 5.98 2.45
N ASP A 251 -9.75 6.24 1.68
CA ASP A 251 -9.33 7.61 1.39
C ASP A 251 -10.29 8.26 0.38
N ASP A 252 -10.70 9.49 0.62
CA ASP A 252 -11.52 10.24 -0.32
C ASP A 252 -10.70 10.67 -1.55
N VAL A 253 -11.03 10.13 -2.70
CA VAL A 253 -10.37 10.42 -3.99
C VAL A 253 -11.26 11.23 -4.93
N SER A 254 -12.39 11.75 -4.48
CA SER A 254 -13.37 12.50 -5.29
C SER A 254 -12.74 13.67 -6.05
N GLY A 255 -11.80 14.38 -5.44
CA GLY A 255 -11.10 15.52 -6.06
C GLY A 255 -10.27 15.16 -7.29
N ALA A 256 -9.85 13.91 -7.44
CA ALA A 256 -9.14 13.42 -8.63
C ALA A 256 -10.11 12.99 -9.75
N PHE A 257 -11.39 12.76 -9.44
CA PHE A 257 -12.40 12.24 -10.35
C PHE A 257 -13.73 13.03 -10.25
N PRO A 258 -13.71 14.36 -10.41
CA PRO A 258 -14.91 15.20 -10.25
C PRO A 258 -15.98 14.86 -11.29
N ASP A 259 -15.60 14.51 -12.52
CA ASP A 259 -16.50 14.11 -13.61
C ASP A 259 -17.31 12.85 -13.27
N LEU A 260 -16.73 11.90 -12.52
CA LEU A 260 -17.45 10.73 -12.05
C LEU A 260 -18.30 11.07 -10.81
N ALA A 261 -17.78 11.87 -9.88
CA ALA A 261 -18.51 12.27 -8.67
C ALA A 261 -19.76 13.12 -9.02
N GLU A 262 -19.66 14.00 -10.02
CA GLU A 262 -20.79 14.81 -10.51
C GLU A 262 -21.90 13.96 -11.14
N ALA A 263 -21.55 12.83 -11.77
CA ALA A 263 -22.50 11.91 -12.37
C ALA A 263 -23.22 11.00 -11.34
N MET A 264 -22.87 11.06 -10.06
CA MET A 264 -23.49 10.25 -9.01
C MET A 264 -24.83 10.84 -8.53
N ASP A 265 -25.79 10.96 -9.45
CA ASP A 265 -27.14 11.46 -9.15
C ASP A 265 -28.07 10.32 -8.71
N PHE A 266 -27.73 9.69 -7.60
CA PHE A 266 -28.44 8.55 -7.04
C PHE A 266 -28.28 8.51 -5.50
N SER A 267 -29.01 7.62 -4.83
CA SER A 267 -28.81 7.30 -3.41
C SER A 267 -28.44 5.83 -3.28
N ALA A 268 -27.13 5.54 -3.23
CA ALA A 268 -26.62 4.17 -3.15
C ALA A 268 -25.14 4.13 -2.72
N THR A 269 -24.68 2.92 -2.40
CA THR A 269 -23.27 2.58 -2.24
C THR A 269 -22.90 1.47 -3.21
N LEU A 270 -22.08 1.79 -4.21
CA LEU A 270 -21.59 0.88 -5.24
C LEU A 270 -20.12 0.53 -5.00
N ASP A 271 -19.75 -0.71 -5.27
CA ASP A 271 -18.37 -1.20 -5.25
C ASP A 271 -17.95 -1.56 -6.68
N GLY A 272 -16.84 -1.04 -7.16
CA GLY A 272 -16.42 -1.24 -8.53
C GLY A 272 -14.97 -0.88 -8.79
N GLU A 273 -14.55 -1.10 -10.02
CA GLU A 273 -13.24 -0.68 -10.51
C GLU A 273 -13.36 0.63 -11.26
N LEU A 274 -12.62 1.64 -10.84
CA LEU A 274 -12.49 2.91 -11.55
C LEU A 274 -11.43 2.75 -12.64
N LEU A 275 -11.83 3.11 -13.85
CA LEU A 275 -11.07 2.99 -15.08
C LEU A 275 -11.12 4.34 -15.83
N VAL A 276 -10.30 4.49 -16.87
CA VAL A 276 -10.35 5.63 -17.79
C VAL A 276 -10.65 5.16 -19.20
N GLY A 277 -11.26 6.02 -20.01
CA GLY A 277 -11.68 5.72 -21.39
C GLY A 277 -13.20 5.77 -21.56
N ASP A 278 -13.69 5.16 -22.62
CA ASP A 278 -15.12 4.98 -22.89
C ASP A 278 -15.49 3.50 -22.61
N PRO A 279 -16.40 3.23 -21.67
CA PRO A 279 -16.79 1.85 -21.35
C PRO A 279 -17.34 1.07 -22.53
N ARG A 280 -17.88 1.75 -23.55
CA ARG A 280 -18.47 1.15 -24.76
C ARG A 280 -17.49 0.94 -25.90
N GLN A 281 -16.31 1.58 -25.86
CA GLN A 281 -15.34 1.56 -26.97
C GLN A 281 -14.00 0.96 -26.55
N ALA A 282 -13.29 1.67 -25.68
CA ALA A 282 -11.96 1.25 -25.25
C ALA A 282 -11.67 1.71 -23.83
N THR A 283 -11.20 0.77 -23.02
CA THR A 283 -10.68 1.02 -21.67
C THR A 283 -9.21 1.40 -21.78
N GLY A 284 -8.82 2.55 -21.21
CA GLY A 284 -7.43 2.96 -21.13
C GLY A 284 -6.62 2.11 -20.15
N THR A 285 -5.32 2.23 -20.21
CA THR A 285 -4.38 1.50 -19.36
C THR A 285 -4.33 2.04 -17.94
N PHE A 286 -3.76 1.27 -17.01
CA PHE A 286 -3.47 1.77 -15.65
C PHE A 286 -2.51 2.98 -15.68
N SER A 287 -1.61 3.07 -16.65
CA SER A 287 -0.73 4.23 -16.85
C SER A 287 -1.52 5.50 -17.16
N ASP A 288 -2.58 5.40 -17.95
CA ASP A 288 -3.49 6.51 -18.25
C ASP A 288 -4.25 6.94 -16.99
N LEU A 289 -4.72 5.99 -16.21
CA LEU A 289 -5.37 6.24 -14.93
C LEU A 289 -4.44 6.96 -13.95
N GLN A 290 -3.16 6.62 -13.93
CA GLN A 290 -2.15 7.27 -13.09
C GLN A 290 -1.99 8.77 -13.38
N GLN A 291 -2.36 9.25 -14.57
CA GLN A 291 -2.33 10.69 -14.89
C GLN A 291 -3.31 11.50 -14.02
N ARG A 292 -4.30 10.85 -13.44
CA ARG A 292 -5.29 11.47 -12.55
C ARG A 292 -5.03 11.18 -11.07
N LEU A 293 -4.47 10.00 -10.74
CA LEU A 293 -4.19 9.58 -9.37
C LEU A 293 -3.28 10.58 -8.64
N ASN A 294 -3.51 10.72 -7.33
CA ASN A 294 -2.74 11.59 -6.42
C ASN A 294 -2.83 13.10 -6.73
N ARG A 295 -3.71 13.52 -7.63
CA ARG A 295 -3.99 14.94 -7.87
C ARG A 295 -5.09 15.41 -6.91
N LYS A 296 -4.86 16.54 -6.25
CA LYS A 296 -5.87 17.19 -5.40
C LYS A 296 -7.00 17.82 -6.22
N SER A 297 -6.71 18.20 -7.46
CA SER A 297 -7.67 18.73 -8.43
C SER A 297 -7.22 18.40 -9.84
N VAL A 298 -8.17 18.24 -10.75
CA VAL A 298 -7.93 17.83 -12.14
C VAL A 298 -8.55 18.87 -13.06
N THR A 299 -7.77 19.34 -14.03
CA THR A 299 -8.23 20.34 -15.01
C THR A 299 -9.21 19.73 -16.02
N PRO A 300 -10.13 20.50 -16.63
CA PRO A 300 -11.03 20.00 -17.68
C PRO A 300 -10.30 19.30 -18.83
N LYS A 301 -9.13 19.78 -19.21
CA LYS A 301 -8.30 19.16 -20.26
C LYS A 301 -7.90 17.73 -19.90
N ILE A 302 -7.49 17.50 -18.65
CA ILE A 302 -7.10 16.15 -18.17
C ILE A 302 -8.34 15.24 -18.06
N GLN A 303 -9.50 15.79 -17.66
CA GLN A 303 -10.75 15.03 -17.61
C GLN A 303 -11.19 14.58 -19.01
N GLN A 304 -11.04 15.42 -20.02
CA GLN A 304 -11.35 15.07 -21.41
C GLN A 304 -10.36 14.06 -21.99
N GLN A 305 -9.08 14.18 -21.67
CA GLN A 305 -8.03 13.29 -22.17
C GLN A 305 -8.11 11.90 -21.53
N TYR A 306 -8.49 11.83 -20.26
CA TYR A 306 -8.60 10.60 -19.48
C TYR A 306 -9.95 10.57 -18.76
N PRO A 307 -11.09 10.47 -19.48
CA PRO A 307 -12.41 10.45 -18.87
C PRO A 307 -12.55 9.25 -17.95
N ALA A 308 -13.06 9.44 -16.74
CA ALA A 308 -13.22 8.37 -15.77
C ALA A 308 -14.60 7.74 -15.85
N PHE A 309 -14.65 6.42 -15.65
CA PHE A 309 -15.88 5.66 -15.46
C PHE A 309 -15.67 4.59 -14.40
N MET A 310 -16.75 4.08 -13.83
CA MET A 310 -16.74 3.01 -12.84
C MET A 310 -17.41 1.77 -13.41
N ARG A 311 -16.70 0.65 -13.41
CA ARG A 311 -17.23 -0.67 -13.73
C ARG A 311 -17.69 -1.35 -12.46
N CYS A 312 -19.01 -1.35 -12.24
CA CYS A 312 -19.63 -1.81 -11.01
C CYS A 312 -19.68 -3.34 -10.96
N TYR A 313 -19.30 -3.92 -9.84
CA TYR A 313 -19.33 -5.37 -9.64
C TYR A 313 -20.02 -5.81 -8.34
N ASP A 314 -20.39 -4.88 -7.46
CA ASP A 314 -21.24 -5.15 -6.29
C ASP A 314 -22.01 -3.89 -5.86
N VAL A 315 -23.08 -4.08 -5.12
CA VAL A 315 -23.88 -3.02 -4.51
C VAL A 315 -24.11 -3.32 -3.03
N LEU A 316 -23.81 -2.34 -2.19
CA LEU A 316 -23.88 -2.51 -0.74
C LEU A 316 -25.14 -1.90 -0.13
N GLN A 317 -25.69 -0.87 -0.78
CA GLN A 317 -26.90 -0.19 -0.33
C GLN A 317 -27.59 0.48 -1.52
N ILE A 318 -28.93 0.50 -1.51
CA ILE A 318 -29.77 1.30 -2.41
C ILE A 318 -30.81 2.02 -1.55
N GLY A 319 -30.87 3.35 -1.62
CA GLY A 319 -31.68 4.14 -0.68
C GLY A 319 -31.27 3.82 0.75
N ASP A 320 -32.26 3.44 1.58
CA ASP A 320 -32.06 3.08 2.99
C ASP A 320 -31.80 1.58 3.19
N GLU A 321 -31.87 0.77 2.14
CA GLU A 321 -31.75 -0.68 2.23
C GLU A 321 -30.29 -1.12 2.16
N ASP A 322 -29.79 -1.72 3.26
CA ASP A 322 -28.45 -2.34 3.33
C ASP A 322 -28.50 -3.76 2.76
N LEU A 323 -27.85 -3.97 1.62
CA LEU A 323 -27.84 -5.23 0.90
C LEU A 323 -26.69 -6.16 1.29
N ARG A 324 -25.79 -5.75 2.18
CA ARG A 324 -24.57 -6.53 2.49
C ARG A 324 -24.86 -7.90 3.08
N THR A 325 -25.98 -8.08 3.76
CA THR A 325 -26.39 -9.37 4.31
C THR A 325 -26.99 -10.32 3.27
N TYR A 326 -27.37 -9.81 2.10
CA TYR A 326 -27.97 -10.60 1.03
C TYR A 326 -26.91 -11.45 0.33
N PRO A 327 -27.29 -12.64 -0.23
CA PRO A 327 -26.43 -13.44 -1.07
C PRO A 327 -25.93 -12.65 -2.28
N PHE A 328 -24.73 -12.93 -2.77
CA PHE A 328 -24.19 -12.27 -3.96
C PHE A 328 -25.12 -12.35 -5.17
N ARG A 329 -25.81 -13.46 -5.36
CA ARG A 329 -26.80 -13.63 -6.43
C ARG A 329 -27.90 -12.56 -6.39
N GLU A 330 -28.41 -12.24 -5.24
CA GLU A 330 -29.46 -11.24 -5.08
C GLU A 330 -28.88 -9.82 -5.25
N ARG A 331 -27.72 -9.53 -4.61
CA ARG A 331 -27.04 -8.24 -4.81
C ARG A 331 -26.70 -8.01 -6.28
N ARG A 332 -26.31 -9.05 -7.01
CA ARG A 332 -26.03 -8.96 -8.45
C ARG A 332 -27.30 -8.58 -9.23
N GLY A 333 -28.45 -9.17 -8.94
CA GLY A 333 -29.71 -8.79 -9.57
C GLY A 333 -30.10 -7.33 -9.29
N HIS A 334 -29.93 -6.87 -8.04
CA HIS A 334 -30.14 -5.46 -7.68
C HIS A 334 -29.16 -4.54 -8.44
N LEU A 335 -27.90 -4.91 -8.54
CA LEU A 335 -26.88 -4.14 -9.26
C LEU A 335 -27.21 -4.01 -10.75
N GLU A 336 -27.58 -5.10 -11.41
CA GLU A 336 -27.94 -5.13 -12.83
C GLU A 336 -29.10 -4.18 -13.14
N ALA A 337 -30.15 -4.23 -12.33
CA ALA A 337 -31.27 -3.31 -12.46
C ALA A 337 -30.89 -1.86 -12.19
N PHE A 338 -30.06 -1.63 -11.17
CA PHE A 338 -29.67 -0.27 -10.75
C PHE A 338 -28.75 0.41 -11.78
N VAL A 339 -27.72 -0.28 -12.26
CA VAL A 339 -26.76 0.28 -13.24
C VAL A 339 -27.45 0.72 -14.53
N GLN A 340 -28.53 0.06 -14.95
CA GLN A 340 -29.32 0.47 -16.13
C GLN A 340 -29.96 1.84 -15.98
N THR A 341 -30.13 2.34 -14.77
CA THR A 341 -30.70 3.69 -14.51
C THR A 341 -29.65 4.80 -14.50
N LEU A 342 -28.36 4.45 -14.54
CA LEU A 342 -27.24 5.37 -14.44
C LEU A 342 -26.76 5.86 -15.81
N ASP A 343 -25.94 6.92 -15.82
CA ASP A 343 -25.27 7.39 -17.04
C ASP A 343 -24.31 6.30 -17.58
N PRO A 344 -24.60 5.71 -18.75
CA PRO A 344 -23.81 4.61 -19.30
C PRO A 344 -22.43 5.04 -19.80
N SER A 345 -22.13 6.34 -19.85
CA SER A 345 -20.78 6.86 -20.13
C SER A 345 -19.89 6.89 -18.88
N ARG A 346 -20.48 6.79 -17.69
CA ARG A 346 -19.81 6.91 -16.39
C ARG A 346 -19.89 5.66 -15.54
N PHE A 347 -20.93 4.87 -15.72
CA PHE A 347 -21.16 3.64 -14.97
C PHE A 347 -21.52 2.51 -15.92
N ASP A 348 -20.81 1.42 -15.82
CA ASP A 348 -21.17 0.19 -16.49
C ASP A 348 -21.12 -1.01 -15.53
N LEU A 349 -21.65 -2.13 -15.99
CA LEU A 349 -21.69 -3.36 -15.21
C LEU A 349 -20.49 -4.25 -15.58
N SER A 350 -19.77 -4.76 -14.58
CA SER A 350 -18.76 -5.79 -14.79
C SER A 350 -19.43 -7.05 -15.35
N PRO A 351 -19.07 -7.52 -16.56
CA PRO A 351 -19.72 -8.67 -17.15
C PRO A 351 -19.34 -9.96 -16.41
N LEU A 352 -20.30 -10.87 -16.28
CA LEU A 352 -20.02 -12.24 -15.87
C LEU A 352 -19.29 -12.98 -16.99
N VAL A 353 -18.35 -13.82 -16.61
CA VAL A 353 -17.64 -14.72 -17.50
C VAL A 353 -18.32 -16.08 -17.44
N GLU A 354 -18.90 -16.53 -18.55
CA GLU A 354 -19.49 -17.85 -18.65
C GLU A 354 -18.40 -18.92 -18.75
N PHE A 355 -18.52 -19.97 -17.97
CA PHE A 355 -17.59 -21.10 -17.98
C PHE A 355 -18.32 -22.39 -17.54
N THR A 356 -17.86 -23.53 -18.01
CA THR A 356 -18.44 -24.86 -17.72
C THR A 356 -17.69 -25.55 -16.57
N ASP A 357 -16.38 -25.36 -16.52
CA ASP A 357 -15.49 -25.98 -15.57
C ASP A 357 -14.22 -25.11 -15.36
N TRP A 358 -13.39 -25.49 -14.42
CA TRP A 358 -12.18 -24.71 -14.08
C TRP A 358 -11.15 -24.68 -15.22
N GLN A 359 -11.09 -25.71 -16.06
CA GLN A 359 -10.17 -25.76 -17.21
C GLN A 359 -10.56 -24.71 -18.26
N ALA A 360 -11.86 -24.66 -18.61
CA ALA A 360 -12.37 -23.65 -19.53
C ALA A 360 -12.12 -22.22 -19.02
N LEU A 361 -12.33 -21.98 -17.73
CA LEU A 361 -12.05 -20.68 -17.12
C LEU A 361 -10.55 -20.36 -17.12
N GLU A 362 -9.68 -21.34 -16.92
CA GLU A 362 -8.23 -21.16 -17.00
C GLU A 362 -7.77 -20.73 -18.40
N GLU A 363 -8.34 -21.32 -19.44
CA GLU A 363 -8.03 -20.93 -20.82
C GLU A 363 -8.42 -19.48 -21.10
N LEU A 364 -9.62 -19.07 -20.65
CA LEU A 364 -10.07 -17.67 -20.75
C LEU A 364 -9.15 -16.73 -19.94
N ARG A 365 -8.76 -17.10 -18.74
CA ARG A 365 -7.84 -16.32 -17.89
C ARG A 365 -6.48 -16.11 -18.56
N ARG A 366 -5.95 -17.12 -19.24
CA ARG A 366 -4.65 -17.04 -19.94
C ARG A 366 -4.70 -16.13 -21.16
N LYS A 367 -5.85 -16.03 -21.83
CA LYS A 367 -6.06 -15.24 -23.05
C LYS A 367 -7.22 -14.25 -22.86
N PRO A 368 -7.07 -13.22 -22.00
CA PRO A 368 -8.15 -12.29 -21.76
C PRO A 368 -8.44 -11.46 -23.01
N LEU A 369 -9.68 -10.99 -23.11
CA LEU A 369 -10.17 -10.17 -24.23
C LEU A 369 -9.51 -8.81 -24.35
N HIS A 370 -8.89 -8.29 -23.27
CA HIS A 370 -8.29 -6.97 -23.23
C HIS A 370 -7.04 -6.94 -22.33
N PRO A 371 -5.97 -6.20 -22.69
CA PRO A 371 -4.74 -6.13 -21.90
C PRO A 371 -4.92 -5.64 -20.47
N VAL A 372 -5.94 -4.80 -20.22
CA VAL A 372 -6.27 -4.27 -18.89
C VAL A 372 -6.86 -5.33 -17.94
N ILE A 373 -7.08 -6.54 -18.41
CA ILE A 373 -7.58 -7.65 -17.59
C ILE A 373 -6.40 -8.42 -17.02
N GLU A 374 -6.25 -8.43 -15.71
CA GLU A 374 -5.14 -9.10 -15.00
C GLU A 374 -5.49 -10.49 -14.46
N GLY A 375 -6.68 -11.01 -14.79
CA GLY A 375 -7.14 -12.33 -14.37
C GLY A 375 -8.65 -12.41 -14.22
N VAL A 376 -9.10 -13.28 -13.33
CA VAL A 376 -10.53 -13.46 -12.99
C VAL A 376 -10.74 -13.35 -11.49
N MET A 377 -11.94 -12.94 -11.13
CA MET A 377 -12.47 -12.94 -9.76
C MET A 377 -13.52 -14.04 -9.66
N LEU A 378 -13.45 -14.87 -8.63
CA LEU A 378 -14.49 -15.84 -8.30
C LEU A 378 -15.26 -15.33 -7.09
N LYS A 379 -16.58 -15.30 -7.20
CA LYS A 379 -17.48 -14.86 -6.14
C LYS A 379 -18.53 -15.93 -5.89
N ARG A 380 -18.61 -16.41 -4.66
CA ARG A 380 -19.56 -17.44 -4.29
C ARG A 380 -20.99 -16.88 -4.32
N TRP A 381 -21.89 -17.56 -5.02
CA TRP A 381 -23.25 -17.10 -5.28
C TRP A 381 -24.09 -16.83 -4.02
N ASP A 382 -23.91 -17.66 -2.99
CA ASP A 382 -24.65 -17.58 -1.73
C ASP A 382 -23.96 -16.72 -0.64
N SER A 383 -22.84 -16.05 -0.98
CA SER A 383 -22.06 -15.31 0.01
C SER A 383 -22.63 -13.93 0.30
N PRO A 384 -22.77 -13.55 1.57
CA PRO A 384 -22.97 -12.15 1.96
C PRO A 384 -21.72 -11.33 1.72
N TYR A 385 -21.86 -10.00 1.76
CA TYR A 385 -20.73 -9.08 1.68
C TYR A 385 -20.10 -8.88 3.06
N LEU A 386 -18.98 -9.54 3.31
CA LEU A 386 -18.30 -9.56 4.61
C LEU A 386 -17.09 -8.64 4.63
N THR A 387 -16.90 -7.92 5.73
CA THR A 387 -15.73 -7.06 5.92
C THR A 387 -14.42 -7.85 6.00
N GLY A 388 -13.37 -7.33 5.38
CA GLY A 388 -12.04 -7.90 5.46
C GLY A 388 -11.82 -9.04 4.48
N ARG A 389 -11.08 -10.08 4.88
CA ARG A 389 -10.69 -11.18 4.00
C ARG A 389 -11.20 -12.52 4.52
N PRO A 390 -12.50 -12.80 4.40
CA PRO A 390 -13.06 -14.09 4.76
C PRO A 390 -12.51 -15.19 3.82
N LYS A 391 -12.32 -16.40 4.34
CA LYS A 391 -11.93 -17.55 3.54
C LYS A 391 -13.15 -18.15 2.85
N GLY A 392 -13.06 -18.41 1.56
CA GLY A 392 -14.06 -19.15 0.78
C GLY A 392 -14.97 -18.31 -0.11
N PRO A 393 -15.54 -17.15 0.33
CA PRO A 393 -16.48 -16.41 -0.51
C PRO A 393 -15.89 -15.83 -1.79
N TRP A 394 -14.72 -15.16 -1.70
CA TRP A 394 -14.12 -14.48 -2.84
C TRP A 394 -12.68 -14.92 -3.06
N PHE A 395 -12.37 -15.26 -4.34
CA PHE A 395 -11.03 -15.55 -4.78
C PHE A 395 -10.63 -14.66 -5.96
N LYS A 396 -9.32 -14.39 -6.07
CA LYS A 396 -8.69 -13.80 -7.24
C LYS A 396 -7.74 -14.82 -7.86
N TRP A 397 -7.88 -15.01 -9.15
CA TRP A 397 -7.03 -15.88 -9.95
C TRP A 397 -6.36 -15.04 -11.02
N LYS A 398 -5.20 -14.51 -10.70
CA LYS A 398 -4.43 -13.66 -11.59
C LYS A 398 -3.83 -14.46 -12.73
N ARG A 399 -3.53 -13.80 -13.84
CA ARG A 399 -2.68 -14.37 -14.90
C ARG A 399 -1.33 -14.75 -14.31
N ASP A 400 -0.67 -15.71 -14.94
CA ASP A 400 0.69 -16.06 -14.57
C ASP A 400 1.59 -14.86 -14.84
N PRO A 401 2.54 -14.56 -13.95
CA PRO A 401 3.45 -13.43 -14.15
C PRO A 401 4.35 -13.73 -15.36
N HIS A 402 4.79 -12.67 -16.00
CA HIS A 402 5.91 -12.78 -16.94
C HIS A 402 7.17 -13.11 -16.15
N THR A 403 8.06 -13.89 -16.76
CA THR A 403 9.34 -14.24 -16.16
C THR A 403 10.47 -13.91 -17.12
N ILE A 404 11.58 -13.45 -16.57
CA ILE A 404 12.85 -13.30 -17.27
C ILE A 404 14.00 -13.82 -16.40
N ASP A 405 15.07 -14.22 -17.03
CA ASP A 405 16.35 -14.49 -16.39
C ASP A 405 17.25 -13.25 -16.51
N ALA A 406 17.56 -12.63 -15.38
CA ALA A 406 18.34 -11.40 -15.31
C ALA A 406 19.57 -11.56 -14.41
N VAL A 407 20.63 -10.81 -14.66
CA VAL A 407 21.87 -10.90 -13.87
C VAL A 407 21.84 -9.92 -12.72
N LEU A 408 22.17 -10.35 -11.51
CA LEU A 408 22.34 -9.48 -10.34
C LEU A 408 23.50 -8.50 -10.58
N MET A 409 23.21 -7.20 -10.51
CA MET A 409 24.19 -6.11 -10.71
C MET A 409 24.57 -5.42 -9.42
N TYR A 410 23.58 -5.08 -8.61
CA TYR A 410 23.76 -4.36 -7.36
C TYR A 410 22.91 -4.96 -6.23
N ALA A 411 23.47 -4.97 -5.04
CA ALA A 411 22.75 -5.28 -3.82
C ALA A 411 22.89 -4.11 -2.84
N GLN A 412 21.77 -3.71 -2.23
CA GLN A 412 21.73 -2.65 -1.25
C GLN A 412 21.31 -3.22 0.10
N ARG A 413 21.96 -2.76 1.17
CA ARG A 413 21.57 -3.13 2.53
C ARG A 413 20.20 -2.57 2.88
N GLY A 414 19.46 -3.32 3.66
CA GLY A 414 18.20 -2.87 4.23
C GLY A 414 18.37 -1.64 5.12
N HIS A 415 17.26 -0.98 5.43
CA HIS A 415 17.23 0.25 6.24
C HIS A 415 16.93 -0.06 7.70
N GLY A 416 17.47 0.77 8.61
CA GLY A 416 17.22 0.69 10.03
C GLY A 416 17.74 -0.63 10.62
N LYS A 417 16.94 -1.29 11.44
CA LYS A 417 17.31 -2.55 12.12
C LYS A 417 17.60 -3.73 11.18
N ARG A 418 17.29 -3.62 9.87
CA ARG A 418 17.63 -4.58 8.82
C ARG A 418 18.90 -4.21 8.05
N SER A 419 19.65 -3.20 8.49
CA SER A 419 20.88 -2.75 7.82
C SER A 419 22.02 -3.77 7.78
N SER A 420 21.90 -4.86 8.57
CA SER A 420 22.88 -5.97 8.56
C SER A 420 22.72 -6.93 7.38
N PHE A 421 21.56 -6.92 6.69
CA PHE A 421 21.27 -7.80 5.56
C PHE A 421 21.06 -6.99 4.28
N TYR A 422 21.41 -7.59 3.13
CA TYR A 422 20.98 -7.05 1.84
C TYR A 422 19.49 -7.35 1.66
N SER A 423 18.73 -6.36 1.19
CA SER A 423 17.29 -6.47 1.00
C SER A 423 16.80 -5.98 -0.35
N ASP A 424 17.63 -5.22 -1.05
CA ASP A 424 17.30 -4.61 -2.34
C ASP A 424 18.28 -5.11 -3.39
N TYR A 425 17.76 -5.72 -4.44
CA TYR A 425 18.56 -6.31 -5.50
C TYR A 425 18.21 -5.70 -6.84
N THR A 426 19.18 -5.03 -7.47
CA THR A 426 19.06 -4.50 -8.82
C THR A 426 19.61 -5.51 -9.79
N PHE A 427 18.86 -5.83 -10.82
CA PHE A 427 19.21 -6.79 -11.84
C PHE A 427 19.08 -6.20 -13.25
N GLY A 428 19.81 -6.76 -14.19
CA GLY A 428 19.86 -6.30 -15.57
C GLY A 428 19.82 -7.44 -16.58
N VAL A 429 19.54 -7.07 -17.80
CA VAL A 429 19.55 -7.94 -18.98
C VAL A 429 20.57 -7.43 -20.01
N TRP A 430 20.95 -8.29 -20.95
CA TRP A 430 21.92 -7.94 -21.98
C TRP A 430 21.32 -7.00 -23.03
N SER A 431 22.09 -6.01 -23.46
CA SER A 431 21.73 -5.05 -24.51
C SER A 431 22.92 -4.75 -25.40
N GLY A 432 22.68 -4.51 -26.68
CA GLY A 432 23.71 -4.19 -27.65
C GLY A 432 24.04 -5.34 -28.61
N PRO A 433 24.87 -5.12 -29.62
CA PRO A 433 25.22 -6.12 -30.62
C PRO A 433 26.03 -7.27 -30.02
N GLU A 434 25.95 -8.43 -30.64
CA GLU A 434 26.68 -9.63 -30.24
C GLU A 434 28.17 -9.38 -30.17
N GLY A 435 28.82 -9.73 -29.06
CA GLY A 435 30.23 -9.52 -28.80
C GLY A 435 30.60 -8.19 -28.13
N SER A 436 29.65 -7.24 -28.03
CA SER A 436 29.83 -5.96 -27.33
C SER A 436 28.62 -5.60 -26.45
N GLU A 437 27.94 -6.63 -25.94
CA GLU A 437 26.78 -6.44 -25.08
C GLU A 437 27.18 -5.86 -23.71
N GLU A 438 26.32 -4.99 -23.19
CA GLU A 438 26.39 -4.48 -21.84
C GLU A 438 25.14 -4.86 -21.04
N LEU A 439 25.26 -5.00 -19.71
CA LEU A 439 24.12 -5.17 -18.84
C LEU A 439 23.42 -3.83 -18.61
N VAL A 440 22.13 -3.78 -18.89
CA VAL A 440 21.29 -2.63 -18.59
C VAL A 440 20.33 -2.97 -17.45
N PRO A 441 20.25 -2.14 -16.39
CA PRO A 441 19.35 -2.41 -15.28
C PRO A 441 17.90 -2.27 -15.72
N VAL A 442 17.06 -3.25 -15.37
CA VAL A 442 15.64 -3.32 -15.76
C VAL A 442 14.69 -3.30 -14.58
N GLY A 443 15.19 -3.52 -13.35
CA GLY A 443 14.34 -3.51 -12.18
C GLY A 443 15.09 -3.71 -10.87
N LYS A 444 14.31 -3.59 -9.77
CA LYS A 444 14.73 -3.91 -8.40
C LYS A 444 13.70 -4.81 -7.75
N ALA A 445 14.15 -5.83 -7.03
CA ALA A 445 13.28 -6.68 -6.23
C ALA A 445 13.68 -6.64 -4.76
N TYR A 446 12.68 -6.75 -3.88
CA TYR A 446 12.83 -6.65 -2.43
C TYR A 446 12.38 -7.90 -1.69
N PHE A 447 11.81 -8.89 -2.39
CA PHE A 447 11.22 -10.10 -1.82
C PHE A 447 11.20 -11.24 -2.86
N GLY A 448 10.79 -12.40 -2.42
CA GLY A 448 10.70 -13.61 -3.24
C GLY A 448 11.71 -14.68 -2.83
N PHE A 449 12.36 -14.52 -1.66
CA PHE A 449 13.38 -15.43 -1.16
C PHE A 449 12.90 -16.20 0.06
N THR A 450 13.39 -17.40 0.20
CA THR A 450 13.46 -18.11 1.48
C THR A 450 14.62 -17.58 2.32
N ASP A 451 14.61 -17.83 3.62
CA ASP A 451 15.71 -17.43 4.51
C ASP A 451 17.05 -18.09 4.11
N GLU A 452 17.01 -19.27 3.51
CA GLU A 452 18.19 -19.97 3.00
C GLU A 452 18.74 -19.31 1.75
N GLU A 453 17.89 -18.98 0.78
CA GLU A 453 18.28 -18.26 -0.42
C GLU A 453 18.83 -16.87 -0.08
N LEU A 454 18.25 -16.19 0.92
CA LEU A 454 18.77 -14.90 1.37
C LEU A 454 20.19 -15.00 1.91
N ARG A 455 20.52 -16.05 2.66
CA ARG A 455 21.90 -16.32 3.12
C ARG A 455 22.85 -16.61 1.95
N GLN A 456 22.39 -17.36 0.95
CA GLN A 456 23.18 -17.67 -0.24
C GLN A 456 23.50 -16.42 -1.04
N ILE A 457 22.50 -15.54 -1.24
CA ILE A 457 22.73 -14.27 -1.94
C ILE A 457 23.65 -13.36 -1.13
N ASP A 458 23.45 -13.25 0.19
CA ASP A 458 24.29 -12.44 1.07
C ASP A 458 25.76 -12.87 1.01
N LYS A 459 26.00 -14.19 1.03
CA LYS A 459 27.34 -14.76 0.81
C LYS A 459 27.88 -14.40 -0.58
N TYR A 460 27.08 -14.61 -1.63
CA TYR A 460 27.50 -14.27 -3.01
C TYR A 460 27.88 -12.80 -3.14
N VAL A 461 27.08 -11.89 -2.60
CA VAL A 461 27.35 -10.45 -2.63
C VAL A 461 28.66 -10.10 -1.93
N ARG A 462 28.93 -10.69 -0.76
CA ARG A 462 30.19 -10.48 -0.02
C ARG A 462 31.42 -10.96 -0.80
N ASP A 463 31.32 -12.15 -1.38
CA ASP A 463 32.43 -12.82 -2.08
C ASP A 463 32.72 -12.19 -3.46
N ASN A 464 31.71 -11.52 -4.08
CA ASN A 464 31.79 -11.00 -5.45
C ASN A 464 31.62 -9.47 -5.53
N THR A 465 31.71 -8.73 -4.43
CA THR A 465 31.68 -7.27 -4.44
C THR A 465 32.90 -6.71 -5.17
N ILE A 466 32.66 -5.88 -6.19
CA ILE A 466 33.70 -5.16 -6.95
C ILE A 466 33.90 -3.76 -6.35
N GLU A 467 32.77 -3.02 -6.15
CA GLU A 467 32.79 -1.64 -5.66
C GLU A 467 31.74 -1.41 -4.60
N ARG A 468 31.97 -0.37 -3.79
CA ARG A 468 31.10 0.02 -2.68
C ARG A 468 30.70 1.48 -2.82
N PHE A 469 29.40 1.72 -2.89
CA PHE A 469 28.81 3.06 -2.96
C PHE A 469 27.88 3.25 -1.76
N GLY A 470 28.42 3.68 -0.61
CA GLY A 470 27.63 3.73 0.62
C GLY A 470 27.01 2.39 0.98
N PRO A 471 25.67 2.28 1.09
CA PRO A 471 24.99 1.02 1.39
C PRO A 471 24.90 0.04 0.20
N VAL A 472 25.23 0.52 -1.01
CA VAL A 472 25.15 -0.28 -2.25
C VAL A 472 26.47 -1.00 -2.52
N ARG A 473 26.37 -2.24 -2.97
CA ARG A 473 27.47 -3.08 -3.46
C ARG A 473 27.26 -3.38 -4.93
N SER A 474 28.23 -3.03 -5.78
CA SER A 474 28.32 -3.55 -7.11
C SER A 474 28.92 -4.95 -7.04
N VAL A 475 28.26 -5.91 -7.65
CA VAL A 475 28.75 -7.29 -7.69
C VAL A 475 29.22 -7.65 -9.07
N ARG A 476 30.06 -8.67 -9.15
CA ARG A 476 30.54 -9.16 -10.43
C ARG A 476 29.39 -9.64 -11.31
N ALA A 477 29.25 -9.01 -12.45
CA ALA A 477 28.14 -9.19 -13.38
C ALA A 477 28.65 -9.03 -14.82
N ASP A 478 29.35 -10.05 -15.32
CA ASP A 478 29.85 -10.14 -16.69
C ASP A 478 29.41 -11.46 -17.34
N ARG A 479 29.69 -11.65 -18.63
CA ARG A 479 29.25 -12.84 -19.36
C ARG A 479 29.83 -14.16 -18.82
N ARG A 480 30.96 -14.11 -18.14
CA ARG A 480 31.64 -15.29 -17.60
C ARG A 480 31.21 -15.57 -16.15
N GLN A 481 30.93 -14.51 -15.43
CA GLN A 481 30.61 -14.60 -13.99
C GLN A 481 29.45 -13.63 -13.62
N GLY A 482 28.43 -14.16 -13.03
CA GLY A 482 27.28 -13.42 -12.56
C GLY A 482 26.24 -14.36 -11.96
N LEU A 483 25.50 -13.90 -10.96
CA LEU A 483 24.36 -14.63 -10.43
C LEU A 483 23.12 -14.31 -11.28
N VAL A 484 22.55 -15.33 -11.90
CA VAL A 484 21.30 -15.21 -12.65
C VAL A 484 20.12 -15.41 -11.69
N LEU A 485 19.15 -14.51 -11.81
CA LEU A 485 17.89 -14.49 -11.05
C LEU A 485 16.75 -14.68 -12.03
N GLU A 486 15.88 -15.65 -11.80
CA GLU A 486 14.58 -15.68 -12.45
C GLU A 486 13.67 -14.65 -11.77
N VAL A 487 13.27 -13.65 -12.51
CA VAL A 487 12.46 -12.53 -12.03
C VAL A 487 11.06 -12.64 -12.61
N ALA A 488 10.06 -12.72 -11.71
CA ALA A 488 8.65 -12.66 -12.07
C ALA A 488 8.11 -11.23 -11.90
N PHE A 489 7.27 -10.77 -12.84
CA PHE A 489 6.67 -9.45 -12.78
C PHE A 489 5.27 -9.44 -13.42
N GLU A 490 4.42 -8.49 -13.03
CA GLU A 490 3.01 -8.47 -13.45
C GLU A 490 2.75 -7.68 -14.74
N GLY A 491 3.72 -6.89 -15.20
CA GLY A 491 3.62 -6.10 -16.43
C GLY A 491 4.81 -5.18 -16.61
N LEU A 492 4.85 -4.52 -17.76
CA LEU A 492 5.87 -3.55 -18.15
C LEU A 492 5.24 -2.21 -18.51
N ASN A 493 5.95 -1.13 -18.20
CA ASN A 493 5.63 0.22 -18.66
C ASN A 493 6.85 0.80 -19.40
N ARG A 494 6.62 1.65 -20.39
CA ARG A 494 7.68 2.47 -20.97
C ARG A 494 8.16 3.47 -19.92
N SER A 495 9.46 3.68 -19.83
CA SER A 495 10.07 4.56 -18.84
C SER A 495 11.17 5.41 -19.46
N THR A 496 11.04 6.72 -19.35
CA THR A 496 12.09 7.68 -19.73
C THR A 496 13.13 7.89 -18.63
N ARG A 497 12.90 7.34 -17.43
CA ARG A 497 13.79 7.46 -16.27
C ARG A 497 14.83 6.35 -16.20
N HIS A 498 14.56 5.21 -16.83
CA HIS A 498 15.46 4.06 -16.83
C HIS A 498 16.25 3.98 -18.12
N LYS A 499 17.55 3.70 -18.01
CA LYS A 499 18.44 3.51 -19.17
C LYS A 499 17.91 2.42 -20.13
N SER A 500 17.24 1.42 -19.61
CA SER A 500 16.63 0.33 -20.37
C SER A 500 15.36 0.74 -21.16
N GLY A 501 14.79 1.90 -20.90
CA GLY A 501 13.51 2.32 -21.49
C GLY A 501 12.28 1.63 -20.91
N VAL A 502 12.43 0.69 -19.98
CA VAL A 502 11.34 -0.11 -19.38
C VAL A 502 11.31 0.00 -17.85
N ALA A 503 10.14 -0.17 -17.27
CA ALA A 503 9.91 -0.29 -15.84
C ALA A 503 8.99 -1.46 -15.55
N MET A 504 9.42 -2.39 -14.70
CA MET A 504 8.65 -3.56 -14.30
C MET A 504 7.62 -3.20 -13.22
N ARG A 505 6.44 -3.79 -13.30
CA ARG A 505 5.42 -3.72 -12.26
C ARG A 505 5.56 -4.93 -11.33
N PHE A 506 5.73 -4.65 -10.04
CA PHE A 506 5.84 -5.65 -8.96
C PHE A 506 6.86 -6.76 -9.22
N PRO A 507 8.11 -6.41 -9.58
CA PRO A 507 9.14 -7.42 -9.79
C PRO A 507 9.46 -8.13 -8.47
N ARG A 508 9.59 -9.45 -8.55
CA ARG A 508 9.99 -10.31 -7.44
C ARG A 508 10.91 -11.41 -7.94
N ILE A 509 11.80 -11.87 -7.10
CA ILE A 509 12.64 -13.00 -7.43
C ILE A 509 11.84 -14.28 -7.25
N SER A 510 11.74 -15.06 -8.31
CA SER A 510 11.05 -16.33 -8.34
C SER A 510 11.99 -17.47 -7.96
N ARG A 511 13.23 -17.41 -8.45
CA ARG A 511 14.24 -18.45 -8.20
C ARG A 511 15.66 -17.93 -8.42
N LEU A 512 16.62 -18.48 -7.66
CA LEU A 512 18.05 -18.33 -7.93
C LEU A 512 18.48 -19.36 -8.99
N ARG A 513 19.10 -18.89 -10.06
CA ARG A 513 19.53 -19.71 -11.18
C ARG A 513 21.03 -19.96 -11.14
N TRP A 514 21.47 -20.71 -10.12
CA TRP A 514 22.87 -21.17 -10.02
C TRP A 514 23.30 -22.07 -11.19
N ASP A 515 22.31 -22.71 -11.82
CA ASP A 515 22.45 -23.60 -12.96
C ASP A 515 22.68 -22.86 -14.29
N LYS A 516 22.37 -21.56 -14.36
CA LYS A 516 22.38 -20.79 -15.62
C LYS A 516 23.59 -19.86 -15.70
N PRO A 517 24.41 -19.95 -16.77
CA PRO A 517 25.50 -18.99 -17.01
C PRO A 517 24.95 -17.57 -17.23
N ALA A 518 25.66 -16.56 -16.74
CA ALA A 518 25.28 -15.16 -16.92
C ALA A 518 25.15 -14.75 -18.41
N ALA A 519 25.94 -15.34 -19.29
CA ALA A 519 25.86 -15.11 -20.73
C ALA A 519 24.52 -15.52 -21.36
N GLU A 520 23.78 -16.42 -20.71
CA GLU A 520 22.50 -16.93 -21.19
C GLU A 520 21.28 -16.21 -20.56
N ALA A 521 21.52 -15.16 -19.76
CA ALA A 521 20.45 -14.31 -19.28
C ALA A 521 19.75 -13.59 -20.45
N ASP A 522 18.52 -13.18 -20.21
CA ASP A 522 17.69 -12.56 -21.24
C ASP A 522 18.27 -11.24 -21.75
N ARG A 523 17.71 -10.80 -22.86
CA ARG A 523 18.10 -9.58 -23.55
C ARG A 523 17.00 -8.52 -23.45
N ILE A 524 17.35 -7.26 -23.66
CA ILE A 524 16.40 -6.15 -23.60
C ILE A 524 15.28 -6.29 -24.65
N GLU A 525 15.57 -6.91 -25.77
CA GLU A 525 14.62 -7.16 -26.85
C GLU A 525 13.47 -8.08 -26.39
N THR A 526 13.74 -9.04 -25.48
CA THR A 526 12.70 -9.88 -24.84
C THR A 526 11.68 -9.03 -24.10
N LEU A 527 12.14 -8.03 -23.33
CA LEU A 527 11.26 -7.13 -22.60
C LEU A 527 10.53 -6.15 -23.53
N GLN A 528 11.19 -5.68 -24.58
CA GLN A 528 10.57 -4.77 -25.56
C GLN A 528 9.44 -5.46 -26.32
N ALA A 529 9.62 -6.71 -26.70
CA ALA A 529 8.54 -7.51 -27.34
C ALA A 529 7.31 -7.67 -26.44
N LEU A 530 7.48 -7.73 -25.11
CA LEU A 530 6.37 -7.76 -24.15
C LEU A 530 5.66 -6.41 -23.97
N LEU A 531 6.29 -5.29 -24.36
CA LEU A 531 5.62 -3.98 -24.34
C LEU A 531 4.68 -3.79 -25.54
N ASP A 532 4.94 -4.48 -26.62
CA ASP A 532 4.23 -4.32 -27.89
C ASP A 532 3.16 -5.43 -28.09
N SER A 533 3.10 -6.40 -27.16
CA SER A 533 2.09 -7.48 -27.09
C SER A 533 0.92 -7.09 -26.17
#